data_1baf6ed8dc61a4fb4ff362a35952a658
#
_entry.id   1baf6ed8dc61a4fb4ff362a35952a658
#
_cell.length_a   1.000
_cell.length_b   1.000
_cell.length_c   1.000
_cell.angle_alpha   90.00
_cell.angle_beta   90.00
_cell.angle_gamma   90.00
#
_symmetry.space_group_name_H-M   'P 1'
#
loop_
_entity.id
_entity.type
_entity.pdbx_description
1 polymer ?
#
loop_
_entity_poly.entity_id
_entity_poly.type
_entity_poly.pdbx_seq_one_letter_code
_entity_poly.pdbx_strand_id
1 'polypeptide(L)'
;MKMKWERATVTLVMINMVNIMDNADSSLLPAVYKEVGKTFQEDPAALSTLTFYRSFVQCLCYPFAAYLAKRHNRAHLIALGAFLWAATTFLLAISTTISQVAISRALNGIGLAIFVPASKSLVADCTNDSNRGMAFGWLSLTGNIGSILGGPFAVILASTSFVGIPGWRIAFHLVALISVIAGVFVHLFANDPHYPKTPHNNNPVSFLSGMKDMLKEVKSVMKIPSFRVIVAQGVSGSISWSALFSFAILWLELIGFSHKTAALLWTMFIIAISVAALFGGKMGDILSQHFPNRGRIITAQISVGSAAPLAAILLLVLPYDPSTPFLHALALFIMGFFMSWNGPATNKDNPREVSFNYICGG
;
A
#
# COMPACT_ATOMS: atom_id res chain seq x y z
N MET A 1 -22.22 22.99 9.93
CA MET A 1 -21.50 22.56 8.70
C MET A 1 -19.97 22.70 8.85
N LYS A 2 -19.38 23.84 9.25
CA LYS A 2 -17.93 24.03 9.50
C LYS A 2 -17.31 22.96 10.39
N MET A 3 -17.86 22.70 11.56
CA MET A 3 -17.33 21.73 12.55
C MET A 3 -17.32 20.28 12.05
N LYS A 4 -18.19 19.89 11.11
CA LYS A 4 -18.21 18.54 10.51
C LYS A 4 -17.08 18.40 9.47
N TRP A 5 -16.77 19.47 8.73
CA TRP A 5 -15.67 19.53 7.78
C TRP A 5 -14.31 19.51 8.48
N GLU A 6 -14.16 20.22 9.59
CA GLU A 6 -12.93 20.21 10.39
C GLU A 6 -12.62 18.80 10.91
N ARG A 7 -13.62 18.08 11.41
CA ARG A 7 -13.45 16.70 11.88
C ARG A 7 -13.09 15.72 10.76
N ALA A 8 -13.70 15.85 9.59
CA ALA A 8 -13.36 15.01 8.43
C ALA A 8 -11.91 15.25 7.97
N THR A 9 -11.47 16.51 7.92
CA THR A 9 -10.10 16.87 7.57
C THR A 9 -9.10 16.31 8.58
N VAL A 10 -9.37 16.43 9.89
CA VAL A 10 -8.52 15.82 10.93
C VAL A 10 -8.43 14.31 10.74
N THR A 11 -9.54 13.63 10.49
CA THR A 11 -9.57 12.20 10.23
C THR A 11 -8.71 11.82 9.02
N LEU A 12 -8.82 12.56 7.91
CA LEU A 12 -8.00 12.33 6.71
C LEU A 12 -6.51 12.53 6.99
N VAL A 13 -6.14 13.56 7.74
CA VAL A 13 -4.74 13.79 8.14
C VAL A 13 -4.22 12.64 9.00
N MET A 14 -5.00 12.18 9.99
CA MET A 14 -4.61 11.05 10.84
C MET A 14 -4.42 9.76 10.04
N ILE A 15 -5.33 9.45 9.10
CA ILE A 15 -5.20 8.29 8.21
C ILE A 15 -3.92 8.39 7.38
N ASN A 16 -3.62 9.56 6.82
CA ASN A 16 -2.42 9.78 6.03
C ASN A 16 -1.14 9.62 6.85
N MET A 17 -1.11 10.05 8.11
CA MET A 17 0.02 9.80 9.03
C MET A 17 0.27 8.30 9.22
N VAL A 18 -0.78 7.53 9.50
CA VAL A 18 -0.66 6.07 9.66
C VAL A 18 -0.25 5.40 8.34
N ASN A 19 -0.75 5.90 7.21
CA ASN A 19 -0.36 5.40 5.89
C ASN A 19 1.13 5.64 5.57
N ILE A 20 1.70 6.77 6.00
CA ILE A 20 3.16 7.01 5.92
C ILE A 20 3.90 5.93 6.70
N MET A 21 3.46 5.63 7.92
CA MET A 21 4.14 4.66 8.78
C MET A 21 4.02 3.22 8.27
N ASP A 22 2.85 2.83 7.72
CA ASP A 22 2.65 1.54 7.06
C ASP A 22 3.64 1.33 5.90
N ASN A 23 3.74 2.33 5.02
CA ASN A 23 4.61 2.24 3.86
C ASN A 23 6.10 2.35 4.23
N ALA A 24 6.43 3.10 5.28
CA ALA A 24 7.78 3.12 5.85
C ALA A 24 8.17 1.73 6.40
N ASP A 25 7.31 1.09 7.22
CA ASP A 25 7.52 -0.28 7.72
C ASP A 25 7.69 -1.28 6.59
N SER A 26 6.87 -1.15 5.55
CA SER A 26 6.91 -2.03 4.38
C SER A 26 8.23 -1.98 3.63
N SER A 27 8.86 -0.81 3.57
CA SER A 27 10.12 -0.56 2.87
C SER A 27 11.37 -0.88 3.70
N LEU A 28 11.26 -1.02 5.04
CA LEU A 28 12.41 -1.30 5.92
C LEU A 28 13.10 -2.60 5.55
N LEU A 29 12.38 -3.72 5.57
CA LEU A 29 12.99 -5.04 5.43
C LEU A 29 13.66 -5.25 4.06
N PRO A 30 13.05 -4.90 2.91
CA PRO A 30 13.72 -4.97 1.62
C PRO A 30 15.00 -4.14 1.55
N ALA A 31 15.02 -2.98 2.21
CA ALA A 31 16.17 -2.09 2.22
C ALA A 31 17.38 -2.64 2.99
N VAL A 32 17.16 -3.54 3.95
CA VAL A 32 18.21 -4.11 4.81
C VAL A 32 18.37 -5.62 4.66
N TYR A 33 17.92 -6.21 3.54
CA TYR A 33 18.06 -7.66 3.31
C TYR A 33 19.50 -8.14 3.44
N LYS A 34 20.48 -7.35 3.01
CA LYS A 34 21.90 -7.68 3.09
C LYS A 34 22.38 -7.84 4.54
N GLU A 35 21.98 -6.93 5.42
CA GLU A 35 22.35 -6.88 6.83
C GLU A 35 21.63 -7.99 7.63
N VAL A 36 20.35 -8.18 7.33
CA VAL A 36 19.53 -9.26 7.92
C VAL A 36 20.05 -10.62 7.48
N GLY A 37 20.35 -10.81 6.18
CA GLY A 37 20.95 -12.03 5.66
C GLY A 37 22.27 -12.38 6.31
N LYS A 38 23.16 -11.39 6.51
CA LYS A 38 24.41 -11.58 7.26
C LYS A 38 24.18 -11.97 8.72
N THR A 39 23.16 -11.38 9.38
CA THR A 39 22.89 -11.65 10.78
C THR A 39 22.37 -13.07 11.00
N PHE A 40 21.54 -13.57 10.10
CA PHE A 40 20.90 -14.89 10.21
C PHE A 40 21.55 -15.96 9.32
N GLN A 41 22.56 -15.60 8.53
CA GLN A 41 23.24 -16.47 7.55
C GLN A 41 22.27 -17.05 6.50
N GLU A 42 21.35 -16.22 6.02
CA GLU A 42 20.32 -16.60 5.06
C GLU A 42 20.53 -15.88 3.72
N ASP A 43 20.16 -16.56 2.64
CA ASP A 43 20.20 -16.01 1.29
C ASP A 43 19.09 -14.96 1.05
N PRO A 44 19.32 -13.98 0.16
CA PRO A 44 18.30 -13.00 -0.21
C PRO A 44 16.98 -13.61 -0.72
N ALA A 45 17.07 -14.79 -1.37
CA ALA A 45 15.90 -15.54 -1.81
C ALA A 45 15.06 -16.03 -0.63
N ALA A 46 15.68 -16.54 0.42
CA ALA A 46 15.00 -16.94 1.66
C ALA A 46 14.34 -15.74 2.35
N LEU A 47 15.00 -14.57 2.35
CA LEU A 47 14.45 -13.34 2.93
C LEU A 47 13.24 -12.80 2.17
N SER A 48 13.17 -13.02 0.84
CA SER A 48 12.00 -12.63 0.06
C SER A 48 10.74 -13.41 0.45
N THR A 49 10.88 -14.65 0.96
CA THR A 49 9.75 -15.44 1.46
C THR A 49 9.09 -14.82 2.68
N LEU A 50 9.79 -13.98 3.44
CA LEU A 50 9.22 -13.22 4.57
C LEU A 50 8.13 -12.25 4.10
N THR A 51 8.34 -11.62 2.94
CA THR A 51 7.32 -10.76 2.33
C THR A 51 6.13 -11.57 1.82
N PHE A 52 6.37 -12.78 1.31
CA PHE A 52 5.30 -13.71 0.93
C PHE A 52 4.45 -14.11 2.13
N TYR A 53 5.04 -14.51 3.25
CA TYR A 53 4.29 -14.88 4.47
C TYR A 53 3.39 -13.74 4.97
N ARG A 54 3.92 -12.50 4.98
CA ARG A 54 3.14 -11.31 5.31
C ARG A 54 1.92 -11.16 4.38
N SER A 55 2.15 -11.19 3.06
CA SER A 55 1.10 -10.98 2.06
C SER A 55 0.06 -12.12 2.07
N PHE A 56 0.51 -13.36 2.29
CA PHE A 56 -0.35 -14.53 2.38
C PHE A 56 -1.30 -14.44 3.57
N VAL A 57 -0.79 -14.15 4.77
CA VAL A 57 -1.61 -13.98 5.98
C VAL A 57 -2.54 -12.78 5.83
N GLN A 58 -2.05 -11.67 5.26
CA GLN A 58 -2.87 -10.50 4.96
C GLN A 58 -4.07 -10.86 4.07
N CYS A 59 -3.83 -11.63 3.00
CA CYS A 59 -4.88 -12.09 2.09
C CYS A 59 -5.93 -12.96 2.80
N LEU A 60 -5.49 -13.90 3.62
CA LEU A 60 -6.39 -14.77 4.40
C LEU A 60 -7.23 -13.98 5.42
N CYS A 61 -6.68 -12.89 5.96
CA CYS A 61 -7.37 -12.07 6.97
C CYS A 61 -8.30 -11.00 6.37
N TYR A 62 -8.24 -10.69 5.07
CA TYR A 62 -9.13 -9.68 4.45
C TYR A 62 -10.63 -9.95 4.64
N PRO A 63 -11.17 -11.17 4.50
CA PRO A 63 -12.58 -11.42 4.74
C PRO A 63 -12.98 -11.12 6.19
N PHE A 64 -12.12 -11.48 7.15
CA PHE A 64 -12.33 -11.17 8.56
C PHE A 64 -12.28 -9.65 8.82
N ALA A 65 -11.33 -8.96 8.26
CA ALA A 65 -11.20 -7.51 8.38
C ALA A 65 -12.41 -6.77 7.78
N ALA A 66 -12.91 -7.22 6.63
CA ALA A 66 -14.11 -6.66 6.02
C ALA A 66 -15.37 -6.88 6.89
N TYR A 67 -15.47 -8.03 7.55
CA TYR A 67 -16.54 -8.29 8.53
C TYR A 67 -16.47 -7.35 9.73
N LEU A 68 -15.27 -7.14 10.29
CA LEU A 68 -15.05 -6.22 11.40
C LEU A 68 -15.40 -4.78 11.02
N ALA A 69 -14.99 -4.34 9.82
CA ALA A 69 -15.22 -2.97 9.32
C ALA A 69 -16.72 -2.64 9.12
N LYS A 70 -17.56 -3.65 8.87
CA LYS A 70 -19.03 -3.48 8.80
C LYS A 70 -19.67 -3.28 10.17
N ARG A 71 -19.07 -3.75 11.27
CA ARG A 71 -19.69 -3.82 12.61
C ARG A 71 -19.08 -2.88 13.63
N HIS A 72 -17.83 -2.50 13.44
CA HIS A 72 -17.09 -1.68 14.38
C HIS A 72 -16.71 -0.34 13.78
N ASN A 73 -16.44 0.63 14.66
CA ASN A 73 -15.93 1.94 14.27
C ASN A 73 -14.59 1.76 13.53
N ARG A 74 -14.56 2.21 12.26
CA ARG A 74 -13.39 2.04 11.39
C ARG A 74 -12.17 2.79 11.88
N ALA A 75 -12.34 3.95 12.55
CA ALA A 75 -11.23 4.68 13.16
C ALA A 75 -10.54 3.84 14.25
N HIS A 76 -11.32 3.17 15.10
CA HIS A 76 -10.75 2.25 16.10
C HIS A 76 -10.10 1.01 15.48
N LEU A 77 -10.64 0.50 14.38
CA LEU A 77 -10.03 -0.61 13.64
C LEU A 77 -8.69 -0.20 13.00
N ILE A 78 -8.60 1.02 12.46
CA ILE A 78 -7.35 1.56 11.93
C ILE A 78 -6.30 1.65 13.06
N ALA A 79 -6.68 2.16 14.22
CA ALA A 79 -5.77 2.22 15.37
C ALA A 79 -5.35 0.81 15.84
N LEU A 80 -6.29 -0.13 15.92
CA LEU A 80 -5.99 -1.53 16.25
C LEU A 80 -5.00 -2.15 15.25
N GLY A 81 -5.23 -1.96 13.95
CA GLY A 81 -4.32 -2.40 12.90
C GLY A 81 -2.92 -1.81 13.11
N ALA A 82 -2.83 -0.50 13.40
CA ALA A 82 -1.57 0.18 13.67
C ALA A 82 -0.83 -0.41 14.89
N PHE A 83 -1.51 -0.66 15.98
CA PHE A 83 -0.91 -1.29 17.16
C PHE A 83 -0.43 -2.73 16.89
N LEU A 84 -1.22 -3.51 16.13
CA LEU A 84 -0.84 -4.88 15.79
C LEU A 84 0.43 -4.91 14.93
N TRP A 85 0.50 -4.12 13.86
CA TRP A 85 1.73 -4.14 13.05
C TRP A 85 2.93 -3.53 13.82
N ALA A 86 2.73 -2.48 14.61
CA ALA A 86 3.80 -1.90 15.43
C ALA A 86 4.38 -2.93 16.42
N ALA A 87 3.51 -3.68 17.10
CA ALA A 87 3.93 -4.74 18.00
C ALA A 87 4.74 -5.83 17.27
N THR A 88 4.30 -6.24 16.10
CA THR A 88 5.01 -7.26 15.30
C THR A 88 6.30 -6.75 14.69
N THR A 89 6.38 -5.46 14.31
CA THR A 89 7.61 -4.80 13.89
C THR A 89 8.62 -4.72 15.03
N PHE A 90 8.15 -4.45 16.25
CA PHE A 90 8.98 -4.53 17.47
C PHE A 90 9.47 -5.96 17.72
N LEU A 91 8.59 -6.96 17.62
CA LEU A 91 8.98 -8.38 17.76
C LEU A 91 10.04 -8.79 16.75
N LEU A 92 9.94 -8.31 15.51
CA LEU A 92 10.95 -8.54 14.48
C LEU A 92 12.31 -7.97 14.91
N ALA A 93 12.34 -6.76 15.46
CA ALA A 93 13.57 -6.09 15.88
C ALA A 93 14.33 -6.85 17.00
N ILE A 94 13.62 -7.56 17.88
CA ILE A 94 14.22 -8.37 18.96
C ILE A 94 14.44 -9.84 18.59
N SER A 95 14.01 -10.25 17.38
CA SER A 95 14.14 -11.64 16.93
C SER A 95 15.60 -12.11 16.90
N THR A 96 15.82 -13.34 17.32
CA THR A 96 17.15 -14.00 17.34
C THR A 96 17.28 -15.09 16.29
N THR A 97 16.16 -15.56 15.72
CA THR A 97 16.12 -16.61 14.68
C THR A 97 15.29 -16.14 13.48
N ILE A 98 15.59 -16.69 12.30
CA ILE A 98 14.81 -16.37 11.08
C ILE A 98 13.34 -16.81 11.19
N SER A 99 13.06 -17.90 11.91
CA SER A 99 11.70 -18.36 12.16
C SER A 99 10.88 -17.34 12.96
N GLN A 100 11.49 -16.69 13.96
CA GLN A 100 10.84 -15.60 14.71
C GLN A 100 10.56 -14.40 13.82
N VAL A 101 11.50 -14.05 12.92
CA VAL A 101 11.29 -13.00 11.91
C VAL A 101 10.12 -13.35 10.99
N ALA A 102 10.05 -14.62 10.53
CA ALA A 102 8.97 -15.10 9.66
C ALA A 102 7.61 -15.03 10.35
N ILE A 103 7.51 -15.46 11.60
CA ILE A 103 6.28 -15.37 12.41
C ILE A 103 5.89 -13.91 12.62
N SER A 104 6.83 -13.05 12.98
CA SER A 104 6.57 -11.60 13.15
C SER A 104 6.05 -10.97 11.86
N ARG A 105 6.61 -11.32 10.70
CA ARG A 105 6.14 -10.85 9.39
C ARG A 105 4.76 -11.41 9.03
N ALA A 106 4.49 -12.66 9.31
CA ALA A 106 3.17 -13.24 9.11
C ALA A 106 2.10 -12.51 9.95
N LEU A 107 2.37 -12.29 11.23
CA LEU A 107 1.48 -11.55 12.14
C LEU A 107 1.30 -10.08 11.73
N ASN A 108 2.34 -9.43 11.18
CA ASN A 108 2.25 -8.08 10.63
C ASN A 108 1.16 -7.98 9.54
N GLY A 109 1.01 -9.04 8.73
CA GLY A 109 -0.06 -9.14 7.73
C GLY A 109 -1.48 -9.02 8.31
N ILE A 110 -1.73 -9.42 9.56
CA ILE A 110 -3.04 -9.28 10.20
C ILE A 110 -3.37 -7.79 10.45
N GLY A 111 -2.42 -7.03 10.98
CA GLY A 111 -2.58 -5.59 11.20
C GLY A 111 -2.92 -4.85 9.92
N LEU A 112 -2.22 -5.17 8.84
CA LEU A 112 -2.43 -4.57 7.52
C LEU A 112 -3.76 -4.98 6.88
N ALA A 113 -4.18 -6.23 7.07
CA ALA A 113 -5.48 -6.69 6.58
C ALA A 113 -6.63 -5.87 7.18
N ILE A 114 -6.49 -5.43 8.43
CA ILE A 114 -7.48 -4.59 9.12
C ILE A 114 -7.36 -3.13 8.65
N PHE A 115 -6.15 -2.59 8.58
CA PHE A 115 -5.89 -1.19 8.26
C PHE A 115 -6.30 -0.82 6.83
N VAL A 116 -5.84 -1.56 5.82
CA VAL A 116 -5.94 -1.16 4.40
C VAL A 116 -7.38 -0.97 3.93
N PRO A 117 -8.33 -1.91 4.12
CA PRO A 117 -9.70 -1.70 3.69
C PRO A 117 -10.44 -0.67 4.56
N ALA A 118 -10.16 -0.62 5.87
CA ALA A 118 -10.80 0.34 6.77
C ALA A 118 -10.39 1.79 6.41
N SER A 119 -9.10 2.04 6.14
CA SER A 119 -8.60 3.36 5.74
C SER A 119 -9.20 3.83 4.42
N LYS A 120 -9.21 2.97 3.39
CA LYS A 120 -9.80 3.31 2.08
C LYS A 120 -11.30 3.60 2.18
N SER A 121 -12.03 2.78 2.92
CA SER A 121 -13.46 2.97 3.15
C SER A 121 -13.75 4.27 3.91
N LEU A 122 -12.95 4.56 4.95
CA LEU A 122 -13.13 5.78 5.75
C LEU A 122 -12.77 7.04 4.94
N VAL A 123 -11.72 7.01 4.11
CA VAL A 123 -11.37 8.11 3.18
C VAL A 123 -12.51 8.36 2.20
N ALA A 124 -13.10 7.31 1.63
CA ALA A 124 -14.22 7.45 0.70
C ALA A 124 -15.44 8.13 1.34
N ASP A 125 -15.72 7.80 2.61
CA ASP A 125 -16.88 8.34 3.33
C ASP A 125 -16.62 9.73 3.96
N CYS A 126 -15.37 10.10 4.21
CA CYS A 126 -14.98 11.43 4.66
C CYS A 126 -14.91 12.46 3.52
N THR A 127 -15.07 12.03 2.26
CA THR A 127 -14.92 12.88 1.07
C THR A 127 -16.18 12.89 0.21
N ASN A 128 -16.42 14.01 -0.48
CA ASN A 128 -17.47 14.11 -1.47
C ASN A 128 -16.97 13.61 -2.83
N ASP A 129 -17.88 13.30 -3.75
CA ASP A 129 -17.57 12.79 -5.09
C ASP A 129 -16.63 13.71 -5.87
N SER A 130 -16.73 15.04 -5.69
CA SER A 130 -15.87 16.03 -6.32
C SER A 130 -14.42 16.01 -5.82
N ASN A 131 -14.17 15.61 -4.56
CA ASN A 131 -12.87 15.66 -3.90
C ASN A 131 -12.29 14.27 -3.60
N ARG A 132 -13.03 13.20 -3.86
CA ARG A 132 -12.65 11.82 -3.54
C ARG A 132 -11.36 11.41 -4.25
N GLY A 133 -11.22 11.73 -5.55
CA GLY A 133 -10.01 11.45 -6.32
C GLY A 133 -8.78 12.12 -5.74
N MET A 134 -8.92 13.39 -5.32
CA MET A 134 -7.85 14.13 -4.65
C MET A 134 -7.44 13.47 -3.31
N ALA A 135 -8.40 13.02 -2.51
CA ALA A 135 -8.11 12.37 -1.22
C ALA A 135 -7.38 11.03 -1.39
N PHE A 136 -7.74 10.21 -2.38
CA PHE A 136 -6.98 9.01 -2.73
C PHE A 136 -5.62 9.33 -3.33
N GLY A 137 -5.50 10.44 -4.08
CA GLY A 137 -4.22 10.98 -4.53
C GLY A 137 -3.28 11.33 -3.36
N TRP A 138 -3.81 11.99 -2.34
CA TRP A 138 -3.06 12.27 -1.10
C TRP A 138 -2.68 10.99 -0.37
N LEU A 139 -3.57 10.01 -0.28
CA LEU A 139 -3.26 8.71 0.33
C LEU A 139 -2.12 7.99 -0.40
N SER A 140 -2.11 8.03 -1.73
CA SER A 140 -1.02 7.46 -2.54
C SER A 140 0.28 8.22 -2.35
N LEU A 141 0.23 9.56 -2.38
CA LEU A 141 1.41 10.41 -2.19
C LEU A 141 2.05 10.18 -0.82
N THR A 142 1.26 10.17 0.25
CA THR A 142 1.76 9.95 1.62
C THR A 142 2.32 8.55 1.80
N GLY A 143 1.72 7.53 1.17
CA GLY A 143 2.29 6.19 1.12
C GLY A 143 3.67 6.17 0.47
N ASN A 144 3.81 6.81 -0.69
CA ASN A 144 5.09 6.91 -1.37
C ASN A 144 6.13 7.69 -0.56
N ILE A 145 5.74 8.78 0.13
CA ILE A 145 6.61 9.50 1.06
C ILE A 145 7.10 8.56 2.17
N GLY A 146 6.21 7.73 2.73
CA GLY A 146 6.59 6.71 3.71
C GLY A 146 7.66 5.76 3.18
N SER A 147 7.49 5.25 1.97
CA SER A 147 8.46 4.36 1.32
C SER A 147 9.81 5.04 1.04
N ILE A 148 9.77 6.30 0.57
CA ILE A 148 10.97 7.10 0.29
C ILE A 148 11.76 7.39 1.57
N LEU A 149 11.07 7.64 2.68
CA LEU A 149 11.72 7.93 3.95
C LEU A 149 12.19 6.64 4.65
N GLY A 150 11.36 5.58 4.67
CA GLY A 150 11.62 4.36 5.42
C GLY A 150 12.81 3.56 4.90
N GLY A 151 12.89 3.32 3.59
CA GLY A 151 13.97 2.54 2.99
C GLY A 151 15.35 3.17 3.21
N PRO A 152 15.62 4.41 2.72
CA PRO A 152 16.89 5.09 2.94
C PRO A 152 17.23 5.29 4.43
N PHE A 153 16.25 5.57 5.28
CA PHE A 153 16.45 5.66 6.73
C PHE A 153 16.98 4.34 7.30
N ALA A 154 16.41 3.21 6.88
CA ALA A 154 16.88 1.89 7.30
C ALA A 154 18.31 1.61 6.82
N VAL A 155 18.64 1.95 5.57
CA VAL A 155 19.99 1.79 4.99
C VAL A 155 21.04 2.62 5.75
N ILE A 156 20.71 3.88 6.05
CA ILE A 156 21.62 4.77 6.80
C ILE A 156 21.89 4.21 8.21
N LEU A 157 20.86 3.79 8.91
CA LEU A 157 21.00 3.20 10.25
C LEU A 157 21.68 1.83 10.21
N ALA A 158 21.41 1.00 9.19
CA ALA A 158 21.96 -0.33 9.08
C ALA A 158 23.49 -0.35 9.00
N SER A 159 24.11 0.73 8.47
CA SER A 159 25.56 0.90 8.44
C SER A 159 26.18 1.24 9.80
N THR A 160 25.37 1.50 10.83
CA THR A 160 25.82 1.88 12.18
C THR A 160 25.55 0.75 13.18
N SER A 161 26.21 0.81 14.32
CA SER A 161 25.89 -0.01 15.49
C SER A 161 25.86 0.86 16.73
N PHE A 162 24.86 0.74 17.56
CA PHE A 162 24.71 1.49 18.80
C PHE A 162 24.70 0.54 20.00
N VAL A 163 25.65 0.70 20.89
CA VAL A 163 25.76 -0.12 22.12
C VAL A 163 25.71 -1.65 21.83
N GLY A 164 26.36 -2.09 20.73
CA GLY A 164 26.36 -3.50 20.34
C GLY A 164 25.09 -3.98 19.62
N ILE A 165 24.08 -3.12 19.44
CA ILE A 165 22.85 -3.46 18.71
C ILE A 165 23.05 -3.07 17.23
N PRO A 166 22.83 -4.01 16.27
CA PRO A 166 22.89 -3.69 14.86
C PRO A 166 21.90 -2.58 14.48
N GLY A 167 22.34 -1.60 13.67
CA GLY A 167 21.53 -0.42 13.34
C GLY A 167 20.21 -0.72 12.62
N TRP A 168 20.14 -1.83 11.86
CA TRP A 168 18.88 -2.24 11.26
C TRP A 168 17.79 -2.53 12.31
N ARG A 169 18.14 -3.12 13.47
CA ARG A 169 17.19 -3.36 14.57
C ARG A 169 16.68 -2.05 15.17
N ILE A 170 17.56 -1.05 15.27
CA ILE A 170 17.20 0.28 15.77
C ILE A 170 16.17 0.94 14.83
N ALA A 171 16.36 0.80 13.51
CA ALA A 171 15.38 1.30 12.52
C ALA A 171 13.98 0.71 12.75
N PHE A 172 13.88 -0.61 12.97
CA PHE A 172 12.62 -1.26 13.25
C PHE A 172 12.00 -0.81 14.59
N HIS A 173 12.81 -0.64 15.65
CA HIS A 173 12.32 -0.11 16.93
C HIS A 173 11.76 1.29 16.81
N LEU A 174 12.45 2.20 16.08
CA LEU A 174 12.00 3.56 15.90
C LEU A 174 10.69 3.63 15.09
N VAL A 175 10.60 2.87 14.00
CA VAL A 175 9.37 2.83 13.20
C VAL A 175 8.22 2.22 14.00
N ALA A 176 8.46 1.16 14.79
CA ALA A 176 7.45 0.60 15.67
C ALA A 176 6.94 1.63 16.69
N LEU A 177 7.84 2.37 17.34
CA LEU A 177 7.48 3.41 18.31
C LEU A 177 6.64 4.52 17.68
N ILE A 178 7.07 5.05 16.53
CA ILE A 178 6.34 6.11 15.82
C ILE A 178 4.97 5.57 15.33
N SER A 179 4.89 4.31 14.91
CA SER A 179 3.63 3.67 14.53
C SER A 179 2.64 3.57 15.70
N VAL A 180 3.13 3.27 16.91
CA VAL A 180 2.30 3.29 18.13
C VAL A 180 1.76 4.70 18.37
N ILE A 181 2.60 5.73 18.29
CA ILE A 181 2.19 7.12 18.47
C ILE A 181 1.13 7.52 17.44
N ALA A 182 1.34 7.17 16.17
CA ALA A 182 0.36 7.42 15.11
C ALA A 182 -0.97 6.68 15.37
N GLY A 183 -0.92 5.43 15.84
CA GLY A 183 -2.09 4.66 16.25
C GLY A 183 -2.87 5.32 17.39
N VAL A 184 -2.18 5.85 18.40
CA VAL A 184 -2.79 6.61 19.51
C VAL A 184 -3.48 7.87 18.98
N PHE A 185 -2.83 8.63 18.08
CA PHE A 185 -3.45 9.83 17.50
C PHE A 185 -4.71 9.49 16.70
N VAL A 186 -4.70 8.43 15.90
CA VAL A 186 -5.91 7.98 15.21
C VAL A 186 -7.00 7.60 16.21
N HIS A 187 -6.67 6.85 17.25
CA HIS A 187 -7.64 6.45 18.27
C HIS A 187 -8.32 7.63 18.96
N LEU A 188 -7.56 8.70 19.24
CA LEU A 188 -8.04 9.87 19.96
C LEU A 188 -8.76 10.89 19.06
N PHE A 189 -8.28 11.12 17.83
CA PHE A 189 -8.71 12.24 17.01
C PHE A 189 -9.49 11.83 15.74
N ALA A 190 -9.34 10.61 15.23
CA ALA A 190 -10.09 10.18 14.07
C ALA A 190 -11.54 9.87 14.43
N ASN A 191 -12.47 10.25 13.56
CA ASN A 191 -13.89 10.02 13.74
C ASN A 191 -14.49 9.31 12.50
N ASP A 192 -15.30 8.30 12.73
CA ASP A 192 -16.05 7.62 11.68
C ASP A 192 -17.43 8.30 11.51
N PRO A 193 -17.69 8.95 10.34
CA PRO A 193 -18.91 9.72 10.13
C PRO A 193 -20.17 8.85 10.06
N HIS A 194 -20.05 7.58 9.71
CA HIS A 194 -21.17 6.65 9.54
C HIS A 194 -21.42 5.73 10.76
N TYR A 195 -20.53 5.78 11.75
CA TYR A 195 -20.74 4.96 12.95
C TYR A 195 -21.71 5.67 13.91
N PRO A 196 -22.92 5.10 14.16
CA PRO A 196 -23.90 5.72 15.04
C PRO A 196 -23.35 5.82 16.48
N LYS A 197 -23.50 6.98 17.10
CA LYS A 197 -23.10 7.22 18.50
C LYS A 197 -23.93 6.48 19.53
N THR A 198 -25.10 5.97 19.13
CA THR A 198 -25.99 5.14 19.95
C THR A 198 -25.80 3.67 19.58
N PRO A 199 -25.60 2.76 20.52
CA PRO A 199 -25.53 1.35 20.24
C PRO A 199 -26.87 0.91 19.62
N HIS A 200 -26.83 0.59 18.33
CA HIS A 200 -27.98 -0.06 17.69
C HIS A 200 -28.08 -1.44 18.33
N ASN A 201 -29.28 -1.79 18.75
CA ASN A 201 -29.58 -3.08 19.39
C ASN A 201 -29.38 -4.19 18.34
N ASN A 202 -28.15 -4.54 18.09
CA ASN A 202 -27.78 -5.60 17.17
C ASN A 202 -28.01 -6.92 17.87
N ASN A 203 -29.07 -7.61 17.53
CA ASN A 203 -29.22 -9.05 17.84
C ASN A 203 -27.88 -9.71 17.47
N PRO A 204 -27.31 -10.57 18.33
CA PRO A 204 -26.04 -11.23 18.09
C PRO A 204 -26.19 -12.17 16.89
N VAL A 205 -25.98 -11.63 15.70
CA VAL A 205 -25.87 -12.45 14.49
C VAL A 205 -24.58 -13.26 14.65
N SER A 206 -24.70 -14.58 14.67
CA SER A 206 -23.58 -15.49 14.78
C SER A 206 -22.49 -15.11 13.75
N PHE A 207 -21.22 -15.10 14.19
CA PHE A 207 -20.08 -14.84 13.32
C PHE A 207 -20.12 -15.67 12.02
N LEU A 208 -20.48 -16.95 12.14
CA LEU A 208 -20.61 -17.87 11.01
C LEU A 208 -21.71 -17.47 10.01
N SER A 209 -22.85 -16.93 10.48
CA SER A 209 -23.89 -16.45 9.57
C SER A 209 -23.46 -15.18 8.85
N GLY A 210 -22.80 -14.24 9.54
CA GLY A 210 -22.28 -13.03 8.93
C GLY A 210 -21.19 -13.33 7.89
N MET A 211 -20.34 -14.31 8.12
CA MET A 211 -19.35 -14.78 7.15
C MET A 211 -20.00 -15.43 5.92
N LYS A 212 -21.02 -16.27 6.13
CA LYS A 212 -21.80 -16.86 5.02
C LYS A 212 -22.48 -15.80 4.16
N ASP A 213 -23.03 -14.76 4.75
CA ASP A 213 -23.69 -13.68 4.03
C ASP A 213 -22.66 -12.86 3.22
N MET A 214 -21.49 -12.58 3.77
CA MET A 214 -20.37 -11.99 3.03
C MET A 214 -19.94 -12.86 1.85
N LEU A 215 -19.78 -14.17 2.05
CA LEU A 215 -19.40 -15.07 0.96
C LEU A 215 -20.46 -15.12 -0.15
N LYS A 216 -21.76 -15.05 0.19
CA LYS A 216 -22.83 -14.92 -0.80
C LYS A 216 -22.73 -13.59 -1.56
N GLU A 217 -22.47 -12.48 -0.87
CA GLU A 217 -22.28 -11.15 -1.46
C GLU A 217 -21.08 -11.16 -2.42
N VAL A 218 -19.91 -11.66 -2.01
CA VAL A 218 -18.74 -11.83 -2.85
C VAL A 218 -19.06 -12.70 -4.07
N LYS A 219 -19.73 -13.83 -3.87
CA LYS A 219 -20.12 -14.72 -4.98
C LYS A 219 -21.07 -14.05 -5.98
N SER A 220 -21.96 -13.17 -5.51
CA SER A 220 -22.86 -12.41 -6.39
C SER A 220 -22.08 -11.36 -7.23
N VAL A 221 -21.16 -10.65 -6.60
CA VAL A 221 -20.31 -9.65 -7.27
C VAL A 221 -19.36 -10.31 -8.27
N MET A 222 -18.82 -11.49 -7.96
CA MET A 222 -17.96 -12.26 -8.88
C MET A 222 -18.70 -12.77 -10.13
N LYS A 223 -20.04 -12.77 -10.15
CA LYS A 223 -20.82 -13.09 -11.36
C LYS A 223 -20.82 -11.95 -12.38
N ILE A 224 -20.51 -10.72 -11.97
CA ILE A 224 -20.47 -9.55 -12.84
C ILE A 224 -19.24 -9.64 -13.74
N PRO A 225 -19.38 -9.69 -15.09
CA PRO A 225 -18.26 -9.86 -16.00
C PRO A 225 -17.18 -8.77 -15.86
N SER A 226 -17.60 -7.51 -15.74
CA SER A 226 -16.69 -6.38 -15.56
C SER A 226 -15.85 -6.51 -14.29
N PHE A 227 -16.42 -7.01 -13.20
CA PHE A 227 -15.70 -7.21 -11.95
C PHE A 227 -14.63 -8.30 -12.10
N ARG A 228 -14.92 -9.39 -12.80
CA ARG A 228 -13.92 -10.45 -13.09
C ARG A 228 -12.74 -9.92 -13.89
N VAL A 229 -12.99 -9.05 -14.88
CA VAL A 229 -11.92 -8.41 -15.66
C VAL A 229 -11.05 -7.53 -14.78
N ILE A 230 -11.66 -6.71 -13.90
CA ILE A 230 -10.93 -5.85 -12.95
C ILE A 230 -10.08 -6.70 -11.99
N VAL A 231 -10.63 -7.79 -11.46
CA VAL A 231 -9.88 -8.70 -10.58
C VAL A 231 -8.71 -9.36 -11.33
N ALA A 232 -8.93 -9.86 -12.55
CA ALA A 232 -7.89 -10.46 -13.37
C ALA A 232 -6.76 -9.47 -13.68
N GLN A 233 -7.11 -8.23 -14.04
CA GLN A 233 -6.15 -7.13 -14.25
C GLN A 233 -5.38 -6.82 -12.95
N GLY A 234 -6.07 -6.75 -11.81
CA GLY A 234 -5.45 -6.50 -10.51
C GLY A 234 -4.44 -7.58 -10.13
N VAL A 235 -4.79 -8.85 -10.32
CA VAL A 235 -3.90 -9.99 -10.03
C VAL A 235 -2.67 -9.96 -10.92
N SER A 236 -2.84 -9.85 -12.25
CA SER A 236 -1.71 -9.82 -13.19
C SER A 236 -0.80 -8.60 -12.97
N GLY A 237 -1.40 -7.42 -12.74
CA GLY A 237 -0.65 -6.21 -12.44
C GLY A 237 0.12 -6.31 -11.12
N SER A 238 -0.49 -6.87 -10.07
CA SER A 238 0.14 -7.02 -8.76
C SER A 238 1.38 -7.90 -8.79
N ILE A 239 1.42 -8.95 -9.62
CA ILE A 239 2.59 -9.82 -9.77
C ILE A 239 3.78 -9.01 -10.32
N SER A 240 3.56 -8.27 -11.40
CA SER A 240 4.60 -7.44 -12.04
C SER A 240 5.10 -6.33 -11.09
N TRP A 241 4.19 -5.66 -10.38
CA TRP A 241 4.53 -4.65 -9.38
C TRP A 241 5.34 -5.23 -8.23
N SER A 242 4.89 -6.36 -7.67
CA SER A 242 5.58 -7.01 -6.55
C SER A 242 6.99 -7.45 -6.94
N ALA A 243 7.18 -7.99 -8.13
CA ALA A 243 8.49 -8.36 -8.65
C ALA A 243 9.40 -7.12 -8.79
N LEU A 244 8.90 -6.05 -9.40
CA LEU A 244 9.67 -4.81 -9.57
C LEU A 244 10.08 -4.22 -8.23
N PHE A 245 9.14 -4.07 -7.29
CA PHE A 245 9.41 -3.49 -5.96
C PHE A 245 10.35 -4.36 -5.10
N SER A 246 10.34 -5.67 -5.28
CA SER A 246 11.18 -6.57 -4.50
C SER A 246 12.61 -6.66 -5.03
N PHE A 247 12.78 -6.59 -6.35
CA PHE A 247 14.06 -6.95 -6.97
C PHE A 247 14.77 -5.81 -7.71
N ALA A 248 14.14 -4.63 -7.89
CA ALA A 248 14.72 -3.57 -8.69
C ALA A 248 16.07 -3.07 -8.16
N ILE A 249 16.21 -2.88 -6.86
CA ILE A 249 17.48 -2.44 -6.25
C ILE A 249 18.56 -3.51 -6.46
N LEU A 250 18.22 -4.77 -6.18
CA LEU A 250 19.14 -5.89 -6.39
C LEU A 250 19.56 -6.01 -7.85
N TRP A 251 18.62 -5.84 -8.79
CA TRP A 251 18.90 -5.87 -10.23
C TRP A 251 19.86 -4.75 -10.65
N LEU A 252 19.67 -3.52 -10.13
CA LEU A 252 20.60 -2.40 -10.38
C LEU A 252 21.99 -2.69 -9.80
N GLU A 253 22.09 -3.32 -8.64
CA GLU A 253 23.37 -3.73 -8.06
C GLU A 253 24.05 -4.84 -8.89
N LEU A 254 23.29 -5.76 -9.48
CA LEU A 254 23.81 -6.80 -10.38
C LEU A 254 24.36 -6.23 -11.70
N ILE A 255 23.82 -5.09 -12.17
CA ILE A 255 24.40 -4.34 -13.31
C ILE A 255 25.78 -3.77 -12.95
N GLY A 256 26.06 -3.60 -11.64
CA GLY A 256 27.32 -3.04 -11.15
C GLY A 256 27.21 -1.65 -10.53
N PHE A 257 26.00 -1.11 -10.37
CA PHE A 257 25.80 0.15 -9.64
C PHE A 257 26.13 -0.01 -8.16
N SER A 258 26.72 1.01 -7.56
CA SER A 258 26.94 1.01 -6.12
C SER A 258 25.57 1.00 -5.38
N HIS A 259 25.54 0.43 -4.17
CA HIS A 259 24.33 0.39 -3.34
C HIS A 259 23.65 1.78 -3.20
N LYS A 260 24.45 2.83 -3.01
CA LYS A 260 23.96 4.21 -2.94
C LYS A 260 23.33 4.68 -4.26
N THR A 261 23.98 4.38 -5.39
CA THR A 261 23.49 4.76 -6.72
C THR A 261 22.21 4.00 -7.05
N ALA A 262 22.13 2.70 -6.77
CA ALA A 262 20.95 1.89 -6.97
C ALA A 262 19.75 2.41 -6.13
N ALA A 263 19.99 2.77 -4.87
CA ALA A 263 18.98 3.37 -4.01
C ALA A 263 18.50 4.75 -4.52
N LEU A 264 19.41 5.58 -5.04
CA LEU A 264 19.03 6.86 -5.64
C LEU A 264 18.21 6.69 -6.92
N LEU A 265 18.59 5.77 -7.81
CA LEU A 265 17.86 5.46 -9.03
C LEU A 265 16.45 4.96 -8.71
N TRP A 266 16.33 4.09 -7.71
CA TRP A 266 15.04 3.62 -7.23
C TRP A 266 14.20 4.74 -6.61
N THR A 267 14.81 5.64 -5.84
CA THR A 267 14.13 6.82 -5.28
C THR A 267 13.57 7.73 -6.37
N MET A 268 14.31 7.92 -7.48
CA MET A 268 13.82 8.68 -8.65
C MET A 268 12.56 8.04 -9.26
N PHE A 269 12.52 6.71 -9.35
CA PHE A 269 11.33 5.98 -9.79
C PHE A 269 10.13 6.23 -8.86
N ILE A 270 10.32 6.17 -7.54
CA ILE A 270 9.26 6.42 -6.57
C ILE A 270 8.77 7.87 -6.60
N ILE A 271 9.67 8.83 -6.79
CA ILE A 271 9.31 10.25 -6.98
C ILE A 271 8.45 10.41 -8.24
N ALA A 272 8.84 9.77 -9.34
CA ALA A 272 8.08 9.79 -10.58
C ALA A 272 6.67 9.24 -10.40
N ILE A 273 6.52 8.09 -9.73
CA ILE A 273 5.22 7.51 -9.36
C ILE A 273 4.39 8.50 -8.56
N SER A 274 4.99 9.18 -7.59
CA SER A 274 4.29 10.09 -6.68
C SER A 274 3.72 11.31 -7.41
N VAL A 275 4.53 11.92 -8.27
CA VAL A 275 4.09 13.06 -9.11
C VAL A 275 3.03 12.61 -10.12
N ALA A 276 3.26 11.47 -10.73
CA ALA A 276 2.38 10.94 -11.77
C ALA A 276 1.03 10.44 -11.22
N ALA A 277 0.95 10.05 -9.95
CA ALA A 277 -0.33 9.69 -9.32
C ALA A 277 -1.30 10.88 -9.28
N LEU A 278 -0.80 12.09 -8.98
CA LEU A 278 -1.59 13.31 -9.02
C LEU A 278 -2.00 13.68 -10.45
N PHE A 279 -1.05 13.58 -11.39
CA PHE A 279 -1.29 13.84 -12.81
C PHE A 279 -2.30 12.83 -13.39
N GLY A 280 -2.15 11.54 -13.12
CA GLY A 280 -3.05 10.49 -13.59
C GLY A 280 -4.47 10.63 -13.06
N GLY A 281 -4.64 11.05 -11.79
CA GLY A 281 -5.95 11.39 -11.22
C GLY A 281 -6.64 12.52 -11.98
N LYS A 282 -5.91 13.62 -12.24
CA LYS A 282 -6.40 14.77 -12.99
C LYS A 282 -6.70 14.41 -14.45
N MET A 283 -5.82 13.66 -15.11
CA MET A 283 -6.01 13.21 -16.49
C MET A 283 -7.25 12.30 -16.61
N GLY A 284 -7.46 11.38 -15.66
CA GLY A 284 -8.66 10.56 -15.59
C GLY A 284 -9.94 11.40 -15.46
N ASP A 285 -9.91 12.48 -14.68
CA ASP A 285 -11.04 13.39 -14.53
C ASP A 285 -11.31 14.18 -15.83
N ILE A 286 -10.28 14.69 -16.49
CA ILE A 286 -10.40 15.40 -17.78
C ILE A 286 -10.95 14.46 -18.87
N LEU A 287 -10.37 13.26 -19.01
CA LEU A 287 -10.84 12.31 -20.01
C LEU A 287 -12.27 11.83 -19.74
N SER A 288 -12.68 11.71 -18.47
CA SER A 288 -14.05 11.34 -18.12
C SER A 288 -15.07 12.41 -18.45
N GLN A 289 -14.68 13.70 -18.47
CA GLN A 289 -15.54 14.80 -18.93
C GLN A 289 -15.74 14.76 -20.45
N HIS A 290 -14.70 14.42 -21.22
CA HIS A 290 -14.78 14.35 -22.68
C HIS A 290 -15.39 13.03 -23.19
N PHE A 291 -15.13 11.94 -22.49
CA PHE A 291 -15.62 10.60 -22.83
C PHE A 291 -16.31 9.98 -21.62
N PRO A 292 -17.59 10.32 -21.35
CA PRO A 292 -18.37 9.71 -20.28
C PRO A 292 -18.35 8.18 -20.42
N ASN A 293 -18.10 7.45 -19.36
CA ASN A 293 -17.98 5.98 -19.28
C ASN A 293 -16.72 5.33 -19.88
N ARG A 294 -15.88 6.03 -20.63
CA ARG A 294 -14.66 5.45 -21.24
C ARG A 294 -13.36 6.14 -20.83
N GLY A 295 -13.41 7.43 -20.45
CA GLY A 295 -12.22 8.23 -20.22
C GLY A 295 -11.27 7.65 -19.19
N ARG A 296 -11.77 7.10 -18.10
CA ARG A 296 -10.96 6.45 -17.07
C ARG A 296 -10.38 5.12 -17.53
N ILE A 297 -11.14 4.35 -18.31
CA ILE A 297 -10.67 3.10 -18.91
C ILE A 297 -9.50 3.38 -19.85
N ILE A 298 -9.62 4.44 -20.67
CA ILE A 298 -8.54 4.85 -21.58
C ILE A 298 -7.29 5.26 -20.79
N THR A 299 -7.44 6.03 -19.70
CA THR A 299 -6.30 6.41 -18.84
C THR A 299 -5.61 5.16 -18.25
N ALA A 300 -6.39 4.20 -17.77
CA ALA A 300 -5.87 2.94 -17.24
C ALA A 300 -5.18 2.11 -18.33
N GLN A 301 -5.75 2.04 -19.54
CA GLN A 301 -5.16 1.32 -20.68
C GLN A 301 -3.83 1.93 -21.14
N ILE A 302 -3.74 3.27 -21.19
CA ILE A 302 -2.48 3.97 -21.51
C ILE A 302 -1.42 3.62 -20.45
N SER A 303 -1.77 3.69 -19.17
CA SER A 303 -0.87 3.37 -18.07
C SER A 303 -0.36 1.92 -18.13
N VAL A 304 -1.26 0.97 -18.24
CA VAL A 304 -0.89 -0.47 -18.27
C VAL A 304 -0.20 -0.82 -19.60
N GLY A 305 -0.68 -0.29 -20.73
CA GLY A 305 -0.11 -0.55 -22.05
C GLY A 305 1.31 0.01 -22.22
N SER A 306 1.65 1.11 -21.55
CA SER A 306 3.01 1.67 -21.56
C SER A 306 4.02 0.86 -20.74
N ALA A 307 3.55 0.03 -19.80
CA ALA A 307 4.43 -0.71 -18.90
C ALA A 307 5.35 -1.70 -19.65
N ALA A 308 4.79 -2.49 -20.56
CA ALA A 308 5.55 -3.52 -21.29
C ALA A 308 6.66 -2.92 -22.19
N PRO A 309 6.40 -1.92 -23.07
CA PRO A 309 7.43 -1.33 -23.89
C PRO A 309 8.49 -0.59 -23.06
N LEU A 310 8.11 0.09 -21.96
CA LEU A 310 9.06 0.78 -21.11
C LEU A 310 9.94 -0.20 -20.32
N ALA A 311 9.38 -1.31 -19.84
CA ALA A 311 10.16 -2.38 -19.22
C ALA A 311 11.09 -3.05 -20.24
N ALA A 312 10.65 -3.26 -21.48
CA ALA A 312 11.51 -3.78 -22.54
C ALA A 312 12.68 -2.84 -22.86
N ILE A 313 12.44 -1.53 -22.89
CA ILE A 313 13.54 -0.55 -23.07
C ILE A 313 14.51 -0.64 -21.89
N LEU A 314 14.04 -0.68 -20.65
CA LEU A 314 14.87 -0.76 -19.46
C LEU A 314 15.72 -2.03 -19.43
N LEU A 315 15.13 -3.18 -19.81
CA LEU A 315 15.77 -4.49 -19.65
C LEU A 315 16.56 -4.95 -20.88
N LEU A 316 16.20 -4.51 -22.10
CA LEU A 316 16.75 -5.05 -23.35
C LEU A 316 17.55 -4.02 -24.15
N VAL A 317 17.26 -2.73 -24.01
CA VAL A 317 17.87 -1.67 -24.83
C VAL A 317 18.95 -0.92 -24.06
N LEU A 318 18.78 -0.70 -22.75
CA LEU A 318 19.80 -0.02 -21.98
C LEU A 318 21.05 -0.89 -21.80
N PRO A 319 22.26 -0.27 -21.88
CA PRO A 319 23.49 -1.00 -21.65
C PRO A 319 23.62 -1.40 -20.18
N TYR A 320 24.08 -2.62 -19.93
CA TYR A 320 24.43 -3.10 -18.59
C TYR A 320 25.80 -2.52 -18.17
N ASP A 321 25.85 -1.20 -18.00
CA ASP A 321 27.09 -0.46 -17.70
C ASP A 321 26.83 0.54 -16.56
N PRO A 322 27.55 0.43 -15.43
CA PRO A 322 27.43 1.36 -14.31
C PRO A 322 27.87 2.79 -14.63
N SER A 323 28.50 3.04 -15.78
CA SER A 323 28.86 4.39 -16.23
C SER A 323 27.69 5.21 -16.76
N THR A 324 26.49 4.59 -16.92
CA THR A 324 25.30 5.22 -17.50
C THR A 324 24.13 5.46 -16.50
N PRO A 325 24.38 6.04 -15.29
CA PRO A 325 23.32 6.20 -14.29
C PRO A 325 22.23 7.16 -14.75
N PHE A 326 22.56 8.15 -15.56
CA PHE A 326 21.57 9.12 -16.07
C PHE A 326 20.55 8.48 -17.01
N LEU A 327 20.96 7.57 -17.89
CA LEU A 327 20.05 6.86 -18.79
C LEU A 327 19.08 5.95 -18.01
N HIS A 328 19.60 5.25 -17.01
CA HIS A 328 18.78 4.43 -16.12
C HIS A 328 17.82 5.27 -15.28
N ALA A 329 18.26 6.43 -14.76
CA ALA A 329 17.41 7.37 -14.04
C ALA A 329 16.27 7.88 -14.92
N LEU A 330 16.58 8.29 -16.16
CA LEU A 330 15.58 8.78 -17.11
C LEU A 330 14.56 7.70 -17.48
N ALA A 331 15.01 6.48 -17.78
CA ALA A 331 14.14 5.37 -18.12
C ALA A 331 13.22 4.98 -16.94
N LEU A 332 13.77 4.89 -15.74
CA LEU A 332 13.01 4.62 -14.51
C LEU A 332 12.02 5.75 -14.21
N PHE A 333 12.41 7.01 -14.40
CA PHE A 333 11.52 8.15 -14.21
C PHE A 333 10.34 8.10 -15.19
N ILE A 334 10.59 7.92 -16.49
CA ILE A 334 9.55 7.80 -17.51
C ILE A 334 8.63 6.60 -17.21
N MET A 335 9.22 5.46 -16.88
CA MET A 335 8.47 4.26 -16.53
C MET A 335 7.55 4.49 -15.31
N GLY A 336 8.10 5.05 -14.22
CA GLY A 336 7.32 5.38 -13.02
C GLY A 336 6.21 6.38 -13.30
N PHE A 337 6.48 7.38 -14.14
CA PHE A 337 5.49 8.39 -14.51
C PHE A 337 4.29 7.80 -15.26
N PHE A 338 4.50 6.95 -16.24
CA PHE A 338 3.39 6.38 -17.03
C PHE A 338 2.68 5.22 -16.32
N MET A 339 3.39 4.38 -15.56
CA MET A 339 2.81 3.21 -14.92
C MET A 339 1.88 3.50 -13.75
N SER A 340 1.89 4.70 -13.18
CA SER A 340 1.19 5.00 -11.92
C SER A 340 -0.23 5.56 -12.10
N TRP A 341 -0.70 5.83 -13.32
CA TRP A 341 -2.01 6.46 -13.53
C TRP A 341 -3.20 5.55 -13.27
N ASN A 342 -3.01 4.23 -13.42
CA ASN A 342 -4.08 3.24 -13.29
C ASN A 342 -4.76 3.31 -11.91
N GLY A 343 -4.02 3.36 -10.82
CA GLY A 343 -4.57 3.38 -9.47
C GLY A 343 -5.51 4.57 -9.19
N PRO A 344 -5.06 5.82 -9.35
CA PRO A 344 -5.90 6.99 -9.16
C PRO A 344 -7.10 7.08 -10.11
N ALA A 345 -6.95 6.61 -11.36
CA ALA A 345 -8.03 6.64 -12.34
C ALA A 345 -9.17 5.67 -12.02
N THR A 346 -8.87 4.48 -11.49
CA THR A 346 -9.85 3.41 -11.23
C THR A 346 -10.46 3.44 -9.83
N ASN A 347 -9.74 3.98 -8.82
CA ASN A 347 -10.22 4.01 -7.42
C ASN A 347 -11.43 4.95 -7.18
N LYS A 348 -11.81 5.76 -8.16
CA LYS A 348 -12.94 6.70 -8.04
C LYS A 348 -14.30 6.04 -8.27
N ASP A 349 -14.32 4.89 -8.96
CA ASP A 349 -15.57 4.18 -9.22
C ASP A 349 -15.93 3.35 -7.98
N ASN A 350 -16.95 3.85 -7.25
CA ASN A 350 -17.48 3.14 -6.09
C ASN A 350 -18.05 1.79 -6.58
N PRO A 351 -17.61 0.64 -6.05
CA PRO A 351 -18.18 -0.65 -6.42
C PRO A 351 -19.70 -0.73 -6.24
N ARG A 352 -20.29 0.13 -5.40
CA ARG A 352 -21.72 0.26 -5.21
C ARG A 352 -22.42 0.94 -6.38
N GLU A 353 -21.81 1.93 -7.03
CA GLU A 353 -22.40 2.60 -8.20
C GLU A 353 -22.35 1.72 -9.45
N VAL A 354 -21.25 0.98 -9.63
CA VAL A 354 -21.17 -0.02 -10.69
C VAL A 354 -22.25 -1.12 -10.49
N SER A 355 -22.49 -1.52 -9.26
CA SER A 355 -23.57 -2.48 -8.91
C SER A 355 -24.97 -1.88 -9.09
N PHE A 356 -25.18 -0.62 -8.70
CA PHE A 356 -26.51 0.03 -8.72
C PHE A 356 -26.97 0.35 -10.13
N ASN A 357 -26.08 0.85 -11.00
CA ASN A 357 -26.42 1.17 -12.39
C ASN A 357 -26.67 -0.09 -13.26
N TYR A 358 -26.12 -1.25 -12.89
CA TYR A 358 -26.43 -2.52 -13.56
C TYR A 358 -27.72 -3.19 -13.05
N ILE A 359 -28.16 -2.87 -11.85
CA ILE A 359 -29.40 -3.43 -11.27
C ILE A 359 -30.63 -2.60 -11.63
N CYS A 360 -30.48 -1.28 -11.84
CA CYS A 360 -31.59 -0.37 -12.13
C CYS A 360 -31.69 0.06 -13.60
N GLY A 361 -30.78 -0.34 -14.48
CA GLY A 361 -30.70 0.04 -15.90
C GLY A 361 -30.97 -1.09 -16.88
N GLY A 362 -31.61 -2.18 -16.47
CA GLY A 362 -32.06 -3.30 -17.30
C GLY A 362 -33.58 -3.37 -17.41
#